data_4d41d9a0cf9ea3e4b1bfe24f327acf21
#
_entry.id   4d41d9a0cf9ea3e4b1bfe24f327acf21
#
_cell.length_a   1.000
_cell.length_b   1.000
_cell.length_c   1.000
_cell.angle_alpha   90.00
_cell.angle_beta   90.00
_cell.angle_gamma   90.00
#
_symmetry.space_group_name_H-M   'P 1'
#
loop_
_entity.id
_entity.type
_entity.pdbx_description
1 polymer ?
#
loop_
_entity_poly.entity_id
_entity_poly.type
_entity_poly.pdbx_seq_one_letter_code
_entity_poly.pdbx_strand_id
1 'polypeptide(L)'
;MAIYIVKEGQLQMTGSETNIDLNSLNLDSSPWLKSSDIELYDWSSHTFYLNTNKEKGKYSGRHFVVASGDERLFLGVFFPIYMSSFPQIPSIMAMDDFITPNDIIQFGQLGHKFTGEINKTDNFKQALDSSGILHNGIEVELVNLKKKNNTTVDYTFKVTNLDTETLYLLDPDKMGNSRFHYVTNGVNFVQNDTYYFPENIQHTSFETVPESWYIKLRPGQNMVRTVGLSGFSNLPEGTVKCWFSFPGSIIKAGEWKKRDGRIWMGNYFVEKEIELR
;
A
#
# COMPACT_ATOMS: atom_id res chain seq x y z
N MET A 1 12.17 17.77 0.71
CA MET A 1 12.07 16.48 1.43
C MET A 1 13.20 15.56 1.00
N ALA A 2 13.72 14.70 1.90
CA ALA A 2 14.78 13.75 1.61
C ALA A 2 14.69 12.52 2.52
N ILE A 3 15.25 11.39 2.07
CA ILE A 3 15.42 10.17 2.87
C ILE A 3 16.92 9.91 3.01
N TYR A 4 17.40 9.84 4.24
CA TYR A 4 18.80 9.59 4.57
C TYR A 4 18.95 8.21 5.20
N ILE A 5 20.01 7.50 4.86
CA ILE A 5 20.36 6.22 5.49
C ILE A 5 21.04 6.50 6.83
N VAL A 6 20.62 5.78 7.88
CA VAL A 6 21.29 5.79 9.18
C VAL A 6 22.61 5.03 9.05
N LYS A 7 23.74 5.57 9.60
CA LYS A 7 25.03 4.90 9.56
C LYS A 7 25.01 3.56 10.31
N GLU A 8 25.79 2.61 9.84
CA GLU A 8 25.85 1.26 10.41
C GLU A 8 26.21 1.25 11.89
N GLY A 9 25.67 0.27 12.62
CA GLY A 9 25.97 0.01 14.03
C GLY A 9 25.24 0.89 15.04
N GLN A 10 24.40 1.86 14.60
CA GLN A 10 23.68 2.73 15.52
C GLN A 10 22.35 2.12 16.02
N LEU A 11 21.68 1.38 15.15
CA LEU A 11 20.41 0.72 15.45
C LEU A 11 20.50 -0.74 15.04
N GLN A 12 19.92 -1.61 15.86
CA GLN A 12 19.68 -3.00 15.50
C GLN A 12 18.20 -3.15 15.16
N MET A 13 17.90 -3.94 14.15
CA MET A 13 16.54 -4.24 13.77
C MET A 13 15.92 -5.20 14.79
N THR A 14 15.27 -4.64 15.81
CA THR A 14 14.65 -5.41 16.92
C THR A 14 13.13 -5.55 16.76
N GLY A 15 12.51 -4.77 15.84
CA GLY A 15 11.07 -4.69 15.68
C GLY A 15 10.37 -3.78 16.70
N SER A 16 11.11 -3.16 17.63
CA SER A 16 10.59 -2.28 18.69
C SER A 16 11.33 -0.94 18.77
N GLU A 17 11.70 -0.38 17.60
CA GLU A 17 12.44 0.89 17.48
C GLU A 17 11.55 2.11 17.80
N THR A 18 10.74 2.03 18.85
CA THR A 18 9.92 3.14 19.34
C THR A 18 10.71 4.03 20.32
N ASN A 19 10.43 5.35 20.32
CA ASN A 19 11.03 6.35 21.21
C ASN A 19 12.52 6.66 20.97
N ILE A 20 13.00 6.56 19.74
CA ILE A 20 14.36 6.97 19.37
C ILE A 20 14.40 8.48 19.15
N ASP A 21 15.38 9.16 19.77
CA ASP A 21 15.68 10.55 19.42
C ASP A 21 16.33 10.59 18.04
N LEU A 22 15.55 11.03 17.05
CA LEU A 22 16.00 11.11 15.67
C LEU A 22 17.21 12.02 15.49
N ASN A 23 17.37 13.05 16.35
CA ASN A 23 18.48 14.00 16.26
C ASN A 23 19.80 13.40 16.73
N SER A 24 19.77 12.34 17.53
CA SER A 24 20.96 11.62 17.96
C SER A 24 21.56 10.71 16.89
N LEU A 25 20.81 10.41 15.82
CA LEU A 25 21.26 9.49 14.77
C LEU A 25 22.26 10.14 13.82
N ASN A 26 23.33 9.44 13.51
CA ASN A 26 24.26 9.85 12.46
C ASN A 26 23.77 9.35 11.11
N LEU A 27 23.56 10.25 10.18
CA LEU A 27 23.06 9.97 8.83
C LEU A 27 24.21 9.97 7.83
N ASP A 28 24.03 9.32 6.70
CA ASP A 28 24.90 9.47 5.55
C ASP A 28 24.91 10.95 5.09
N SER A 29 26.03 11.42 4.58
CA SER A 29 26.21 12.82 4.17
C SER A 29 25.35 13.23 2.98
N SER A 30 24.89 12.26 2.20
CA SER A 30 24.03 12.47 1.04
C SER A 30 22.73 11.69 1.18
N PRO A 31 21.57 12.25 0.79
CA PRO A 31 20.32 11.52 0.85
C PRO A 31 20.29 10.38 -0.18
N TRP A 32 19.71 9.26 0.20
CA TRP A 32 19.38 8.18 -0.70
C TRP A 32 18.29 8.57 -1.71
N LEU A 33 17.28 9.30 -1.24
CA LEU A 33 16.19 9.86 -2.04
C LEU A 33 16.07 11.36 -1.72
N LYS A 34 15.97 12.19 -2.73
CA LYS A 34 15.76 13.64 -2.61
C LYS A 34 14.55 14.09 -3.41
N SER A 35 13.98 15.23 -3.09
CA SER A 35 12.78 15.75 -3.77
C SER A 35 12.90 15.83 -5.29
N SER A 36 14.10 16.12 -5.83
CA SER A 36 14.32 16.13 -7.28
C SER A 36 14.25 14.74 -7.95
N ASP A 37 14.28 13.65 -7.19
CA ASP A 37 14.14 12.28 -7.69
C ASP A 37 12.66 11.85 -7.72
N ILE A 38 11.77 12.62 -7.05
CA ILE A 38 10.37 12.30 -6.85
C ILE A 38 9.54 13.07 -7.87
N GLU A 39 8.68 12.39 -8.59
CA GLU A 39 7.68 13.01 -9.44
C GLU A 39 6.42 13.36 -8.65
N LEU A 40 5.91 12.40 -7.87
CA LEU A 40 4.78 12.60 -6.97
C LEU A 40 4.80 11.61 -5.81
N TYR A 41 4.02 11.93 -4.77
CA TYR A 41 3.71 11.05 -3.66
C TYR A 41 2.20 10.85 -3.55
N ASP A 42 1.75 9.60 -3.65
CA ASP A 42 0.35 9.22 -3.48
C ASP A 42 0.05 9.00 -1.99
N TRP A 43 -0.79 9.87 -1.43
CA TRP A 43 -1.16 9.80 -0.02
C TRP A 43 -2.00 8.59 0.34
N SER A 44 -2.84 8.14 -0.59
CA SER A 44 -3.78 7.03 -0.35
C SER A 44 -3.09 5.67 -0.19
N SER A 45 -1.93 5.52 -0.82
CA SER A 45 -1.16 4.28 -0.80
C SER A 45 0.23 4.44 -0.17
N HIS A 46 0.58 5.64 0.28
CA HIS A 46 1.91 6.00 0.77
C HIS A 46 3.03 5.61 -0.19
N THR A 47 2.84 5.93 -1.48
CA THR A 47 3.72 5.52 -2.56
C THR A 47 4.39 6.72 -3.23
N PHE A 48 5.72 6.70 -3.32
CA PHE A 48 6.49 7.60 -4.17
C PHE A 48 6.57 7.03 -5.59
N TYR A 49 6.29 7.87 -6.56
CA TYR A 49 6.56 7.64 -7.98
C TYR A 49 7.78 8.49 -8.35
N LEU A 50 8.80 7.84 -8.89
CA LEU A 50 10.09 8.46 -9.11
C LEU A 50 10.33 8.73 -10.60
N ASN A 51 11.14 9.76 -10.87
CA ASN A 51 11.70 10.02 -12.19
C ASN A 51 13.06 9.33 -12.41
N THR A 52 13.50 8.51 -11.44
CA THR A 52 14.76 7.77 -11.45
C THR A 52 14.60 6.42 -10.73
N ASN A 53 15.41 5.44 -11.07
CA ASN A 53 15.44 4.16 -10.37
C ASN A 53 16.25 4.25 -9.07
N LYS A 54 15.76 3.60 -8.01
CA LYS A 54 16.43 3.49 -6.70
C LYS A 54 16.54 2.03 -6.29
N GLU A 55 17.76 1.53 -6.19
CA GLU A 55 18.02 0.20 -5.62
C GLU A 55 17.68 0.19 -4.13
N LYS A 56 16.86 -0.76 -3.72
CA LYS A 56 16.38 -0.96 -2.34
C LYS A 56 17.11 -2.11 -1.66
N GLY A 57 17.43 -3.16 -2.39
CA GLY A 57 17.97 -4.42 -1.90
C GLY A 57 19.27 -4.29 -1.15
N LYS A 58 20.17 -3.42 -1.58
CA LYS A 58 21.47 -3.17 -0.92
C LYS A 58 21.35 -2.56 0.48
N TYR A 59 20.20 -2.01 0.84
CA TYR A 59 19.95 -1.42 2.15
C TYR A 59 19.16 -2.35 3.09
N SER A 60 19.01 -3.61 2.73
CA SER A 60 18.28 -4.60 3.52
C SER A 60 18.71 -4.61 5.00
N GLY A 61 17.74 -4.41 5.91
CA GLY A 61 17.96 -4.28 7.34
C GLY A 61 18.48 -2.93 7.83
N ARG A 62 18.75 -1.98 6.92
CA ARG A 62 19.22 -0.62 7.29
C ARG A 62 18.04 0.27 7.65
N HIS A 63 18.26 1.15 8.63
CA HIS A 63 17.30 2.19 8.97
C HIS A 63 17.49 3.41 8.09
N PHE A 64 16.42 4.19 7.92
CA PHE A 64 16.45 5.49 7.26
C PHE A 64 15.68 6.53 8.07
N VAL A 65 15.99 7.79 7.85
CA VAL A 65 15.25 8.93 8.40
C VAL A 65 14.67 9.73 7.25
N VAL A 66 13.37 10.02 7.31
CA VAL A 66 12.72 11.00 6.44
C VAL A 66 12.89 12.38 7.05
N ALA A 67 13.32 13.35 6.25
CA ALA A 67 13.58 14.72 6.69
C ALA A 67 13.00 15.76 5.71
N SER A 68 12.65 16.94 6.24
CA SER A 68 12.25 18.13 5.48
C SER A 68 13.10 19.31 5.94
N GLY A 69 14.02 19.78 5.08
CA GLY A 69 15.06 20.71 5.53
C GLY A 69 15.87 20.07 6.65
N ASP A 70 15.99 20.80 7.76
CA ASP A 70 16.74 20.34 8.96
C ASP A 70 15.88 19.51 9.93
N GLU A 71 14.55 19.42 9.71
CA GLU A 71 13.63 18.66 10.55
C GLU A 71 13.61 17.19 10.18
N ARG A 72 13.83 16.31 11.16
CA ARG A 72 13.74 14.86 11.02
C ARG A 72 12.34 14.41 11.43
N LEU A 73 11.58 13.86 10.48
CA LEU A 73 10.15 13.63 10.62
C LEU A 73 9.83 12.27 11.25
N PHE A 74 10.43 11.20 10.73
CA PHE A 74 10.25 9.85 11.27
C PHE A 74 11.39 8.91 10.86
N LEU A 75 11.53 7.83 11.65
CA LEU A 75 12.40 6.69 11.38
C LEU A 75 11.64 5.65 10.56
N GLY A 76 12.36 4.97 9.67
CA GLY A 76 11.87 3.81 8.96
C GLY A 76 12.98 2.79 8.74
N VAL A 77 12.64 1.66 8.13
CA VAL A 77 13.56 0.55 7.87
C VAL A 77 13.38 -0.04 6.48
N PHE A 78 14.49 -0.42 5.84
CA PHE A 78 14.47 -1.27 4.66
C PHE A 78 14.25 -2.72 5.09
N PHE A 79 12.99 -3.16 5.00
CA PHE A 79 12.56 -4.44 5.56
C PHE A 79 12.96 -5.60 4.66
N PRO A 80 13.76 -6.56 5.16
CA PRO A 80 14.13 -7.75 4.41
C PRO A 80 12.98 -8.77 4.38
N ILE A 81 12.69 -9.32 3.21
CA ILE A 81 11.54 -10.22 2.99
C ILE A 81 11.60 -11.53 3.78
N TYR A 82 12.79 -11.95 4.20
CA TYR A 82 12.99 -13.21 4.93
C TYR A 82 12.67 -13.12 6.43
N MET A 83 12.33 -11.95 6.95
CA MET A 83 11.96 -11.79 8.35
C MET A 83 10.50 -12.16 8.59
N SER A 84 10.25 -12.94 9.63
CA SER A 84 8.91 -13.38 10.03
C SER A 84 8.14 -12.38 10.90
N SER A 85 8.83 -11.38 11.46
CA SER A 85 8.23 -10.33 12.29
C SER A 85 8.26 -9.00 11.57
N PHE A 86 7.13 -8.29 11.55
CA PHE A 86 7.04 -6.97 10.90
C PHE A 86 7.51 -5.85 11.85
N PRO A 87 8.24 -4.84 11.34
CA PRO A 87 8.65 -3.69 12.14
C PRO A 87 7.43 -2.88 12.58
N GLN A 88 7.56 -2.18 13.73
CA GLN A 88 6.53 -1.28 14.24
C GLN A 88 6.68 0.16 13.67
N ILE A 89 7.68 0.38 12.85
CA ILE A 89 7.97 1.66 12.17
C ILE A 89 7.71 1.56 10.67
N PRO A 90 7.54 2.67 9.96
CA PRO A 90 7.41 2.69 8.50
C PRO A 90 8.50 1.89 7.80
N SER A 91 8.12 1.10 6.81
CA SER A 91 9.08 0.22 6.15
C SER A 91 9.01 0.33 4.62
N ILE A 92 10.18 0.16 3.98
CA ILE A 92 10.31 -0.03 2.54
C ILE A 92 10.78 -1.47 2.34
N MET A 93 10.09 -2.24 1.52
CA MET A 93 10.54 -3.61 1.22
C MET A 93 11.87 -3.58 0.46
N ALA A 94 12.88 -4.23 1.04
CA ALA A 94 14.25 -4.25 0.53
C ALA A 94 14.44 -5.32 -0.55
N MET A 95 13.67 -5.21 -1.64
CA MET A 95 13.78 -6.06 -2.82
C MET A 95 13.68 -5.21 -4.07
N ASP A 96 14.60 -5.44 -4.99
CA ASP A 96 14.60 -4.76 -6.28
C ASP A 96 13.73 -5.52 -7.27
N ASP A 97 12.84 -4.77 -7.98
CA ASP A 97 11.99 -5.24 -9.08
C ASP A 97 11.17 -6.52 -8.82
N PHE A 98 10.87 -6.85 -7.57
CA PHE A 98 10.10 -8.07 -7.22
C PHE A 98 8.59 -7.80 -7.11
N ILE A 99 8.19 -6.89 -6.21
CA ILE A 99 6.77 -6.52 -6.00
C ILE A 99 6.49 -5.18 -6.64
N THR A 100 7.42 -4.24 -6.45
CA THR A 100 7.36 -2.90 -7.04
C THR A 100 8.65 -2.63 -7.81
N PRO A 101 8.56 -1.99 -8.99
CA PRO A 101 9.75 -1.61 -9.74
C PRO A 101 10.60 -0.58 -8.97
N ASN A 102 11.85 -0.38 -9.42
CA ASN A 102 12.81 0.49 -8.73
C ASN A 102 12.48 2.00 -8.84
N ASP A 103 11.54 2.38 -9.67
CA ASP A 103 10.98 3.74 -9.74
C ASP A 103 9.70 3.93 -8.91
N ILE A 104 9.34 2.91 -8.12
CA ILE A 104 8.22 2.95 -7.16
C ILE A 104 8.74 2.59 -5.76
N ILE A 105 8.47 3.46 -4.80
CA ILE A 105 8.78 3.22 -3.38
C ILE A 105 7.49 3.32 -2.59
N GLN A 106 7.09 2.23 -1.98
CA GLN A 106 5.91 2.15 -1.14
C GLN A 106 6.30 1.97 0.32
N PHE A 107 5.72 2.78 1.21
CA PHE A 107 5.80 2.56 2.64
C PHE A 107 4.74 1.56 3.10
N GLY A 108 5.12 0.63 3.99
CA GLY A 108 4.17 -0.24 4.68
C GLY A 108 3.45 -1.25 3.79
N GLN A 109 4.12 -1.93 2.89
CA GLN A 109 3.54 -2.92 1.96
C GLN A 109 2.77 -4.06 2.63
N LEU A 110 2.96 -4.30 3.92
CA LEU A 110 2.52 -5.51 4.61
C LEU A 110 1.43 -5.27 5.65
N GLY A 111 0.71 -4.15 5.54
CA GLY A 111 -0.48 -3.90 6.35
C GLY A 111 -0.65 -2.44 6.80
N HIS A 112 -1.91 -2.07 7.00
CA HIS A 112 -2.33 -0.73 7.41
C HIS A 112 -1.73 -0.23 8.74
N LYS A 113 -1.22 -1.12 9.59
CA LYS A 113 -0.57 -0.75 10.86
C LYS A 113 0.71 0.08 10.66
N PHE A 114 1.42 -0.14 9.55
CA PHE A 114 2.67 0.55 9.25
C PHE A 114 2.48 1.96 8.69
N THR A 115 1.33 2.21 8.06
CA THR A 115 0.98 3.54 7.56
C THR A 115 0.44 4.46 8.66
N GLY A 116 -0.03 3.90 9.78
CA GLY A 116 -0.60 4.65 10.90
C GLY A 116 0.34 5.71 11.50
N GLU A 117 1.64 5.42 11.58
CA GLU A 117 2.64 6.39 12.08
C GLU A 117 2.88 7.53 11.08
N ILE A 118 2.88 7.23 9.76
CA ILE A 118 3.01 8.25 8.71
C ILE A 118 1.79 9.18 8.72
N ASN A 119 0.60 8.62 8.90
CA ASN A 119 -0.64 9.41 8.96
C ASN A 119 -0.70 10.37 10.17
N LYS A 120 0.06 10.11 11.24
CA LYS A 120 0.13 10.99 12.41
C LYS A 120 1.08 12.16 12.24
N THR A 121 1.90 12.18 11.18
CA THR A 121 2.87 13.25 10.92
C THR A 121 2.27 14.32 10.00
N ASP A 122 1.55 15.27 10.58
CA ASP A 122 1.06 16.46 9.86
C ASP A 122 2.19 17.20 9.15
N ASN A 123 3.37 17.25 9.76
CA ASN A 123 4.58 17.83 9.20
C ASN A 123 5.03 17.12 7.91
N PHE A 124 4.88 15.80 7.82
CA PHE A 124 5.22 15.07 6.60
C PHE A 124 4.28 15.42 5.45
N LYS A 125 2.97 15.45 5.71
CA LYS A 125 1.98 15.85 4.70
C LYS A 125 2.21 17.28 4.23
N GLN A 126 2.46 18.21 5.17
CA GLN A 126 2.76 19.59 4.87
C GLN A 126 4.04 19.76 4.06
N ALA A 127 5.09 18.96 4.35
CA ALA A 127 6.34 18.97 3.59
C ALA A 127 6.14 18.51 2.14
N LEU A 128 5.32 17.47 1.92
CA LEU A 128 4.96 16.99 0.58
C LEU A 128 4.14 18.03 -0.20
N ASP A 129 3.14 18.63 0.45
CA ASP A 129 2.29 19.66 -0.14
C ASP A 129 3.10 20.93 -0.52
N SER A 130 3.93 21.41 0.41
CA SER A 130 4.81 22.56 0.17
C SER A 130 5.83 22.33 -0.95
N SER A 131 6.16 21.06 -1.21
CA SER A 131 7.04 20.65 -2.32
C SER A 131 6.30 20.47 -3.65
N GLY A 132 4.96 20.58 -3.65
CA GLY A 132 4.12 20.39 -4.83
C GLY A 132 4.07 18.97 -5.37
N ILE A 133 4.42 17.97 -4.56
CA ILE A 133 4.46 16.54 -4.95
C ILE A 133 3.36 15.71 -4.31
N LEU A 134 2.52 16.29 -3.45
CA LEU A 134 1.42 15.59 -2.78
C LEU A 134 0.24 15.36 -3.73
N HIS A 135 -0.15 14.12 -3.89
CA HIS A 135 -1.34 13.67 -4.58
C HIS A 135 -2.26 12.90 -3.63
N ASN A 136 -3.57 13.13 -3.68
CA ASN A 136 -4.51 12.50 -2.75
C ASN A 136 -4.78 11.02 -3.08
N GLY A 137 -4.62 10.63 -4.35
CA GLY A 137 -4.84 9.26 -4.80
C GLY A 137 -6.31 8.86 -4.83
N ILE A 138 -6.65 7.77 -4.16
CA ILE A 138 -8.01 7.22 -4.14
C ILE A 138 -8.59 7.17 -2.72
N GLU A 139 -9.93 7.08 -2.67
CA GLU A 139 -10.66 6.62 -1.49
C GLU A 139 -11.39 5.32 -1.83
N VAL A 140 -11.31 4.35 -0.93
CA VAL A 140 -12.01 3.07 -1.08
C VAL A 140 -12.99 2.88 0.08
N GLU A 141 -14.24 2.60 -0.24
CA GLU A 141 -15.32 2.37 0.71
C GLU A 141 -15.91 0.96 0.51
N LEU A 142 -15.98 0.17 1.57
CA LEU A 142 -16.78 -1.05 1.59
C LEU A 142 -18.25 -0.66 1.86
N VAL A 143 -19.06 -0.57 0.79
CA VAL A 143 -20.42 -0.03 0.82
C VAL A 143 -21.39 -1.03 1.44
N ASN A 144 -21.28 -2.30 1.02
CA ASN A 144 -22.16 -3.37 1.47
C ASN A 144 -21.42 -4.70 1.49
N LEU A 145 -21.84 -5.57 2.43
CA LEU A 145 -21.40 -6.95 2.48
C LEU A 145 -22.58 -7.80 2.93
N LYS A 146 -22.85 -8.88 2.20
CA LYS A 146 -23.98 -9.79 2.45
C LYS A 146 -23.51 -11.24 2.42
N LYS A 147 -23.76 -11.96 3.50
CA LYS A 147 -23.63 -13.43 3.53
C LYS A 147 -24.72 -14.04 2.66
N LYS A 148 -24.35 -14.83 1.66
CA LYS A 148 -25.31 -15.61 0.84
C LYS A 148 -25.61 -16.96 1.46
N ASN A 149 -24.59 -17.58 2.00
CA ASN A 149 -24.65 -18.87 2.71
C ASN A 149 -23.36 -19.01 3.54
N ASN A 150 -23.15 -20.15 4.17
CA ASN A 150 -22.00 -20.38 5.05
C ASN A 150 -20.62 -20.39 4.35
N THR A 151 -20.59 -20.39 3.03
CA THR A 151 -19.34 -20.47 2.26
C THR A 151 -19.14 -19.31 1.28
N THR A 152 -20.11 -18.38 1.18
CA THR A 152 -20.12 -17.35 0.13
C THR A 152 -20.61 -16.00 0.65
N VAL A 153 -19.91 -14.94 0.28
CA VAL A 153 -20.34 -13.55 0.50
C VAL A 153 -20.39 -12.81 -0.82
N ASP A 154 -21.30 -11.85 -0.93
CA ASP A 154 -21.20 -10.75 -1.90
C ASP A 154 -20.77 -9.49 -1.15
N TYR A 155 -19.82 -8.76 -1.70
CA TYR A 155 -19.46 -7.45 -1.19
C TYR A 155 -19.46 -6.41 -2.31
N THR A 156 -19.86 -5.21 -1.92
CA THR A 156 -19.87 -4.05 -2.83
C THR A 156 -18.89 -3.02 -2.31
N PHE A 157 -17.99 -2.59 -3.15
CA PHE A 157 -17.07 -1.51 -2.84
C PHE A 157 -17.19 -0.37 -3.85
N LYS A 158 -16.81 0.82 -3.41
CA LYS A 158 -16.72 2.02 -4.22
C LYS A 158 -15.30 2.54 -4.15
N VAL A 159 -14.74 2.89 -5.31
CA VAL A 159 -13.45 3.58 -5.39
C VAL A 159 -13.68 4.94 -6.03
N THR A 160 -13.22 6.00 -5.37
CA THR A 160 -13.31 7.38 -5.85
C THR A 160 -11.90 7.91 -6.13
N ASN A 161 -11.70 8.51 -7.30
CA ASN A 161 -10.47 9.22 -7.60
C ASN A 161 -10.52 10.60 -6.93
N LEU A 162 -9.69 10.81 -5.90
CA LEU A 162 -9.52 12.09 -5.20
C LEU A 162 -8.32 12.89 -5.73
N ASP A 163 -7.63 12.36 -6.73
CA ASP A 163 -6.47 13.00 -7.34
C ASP A 163 -6.87 14.07 -8.36
N THR A 164 -5.93 14.92 -8.72
CA THR A 164 -6.04 15.90 -9.80
C THR A 164 -5.77 15.31 -11.17
N GLU A 165 -5.23 14.07 -11.22
CA GLU A 165 -4.93 13.32 -12.42
C GLU A 165 -5.93 12.20 -12.69
N THR A 166 -5.94 11.71 -13.92
CA THR A 166 -6.64 10.48 -14.28
C THR A 166 -5.89 9.28 -13.71
N LEU A 167 -6.60 8.40 -13.01
CA LEU A 167 -6.05 7.17 -12.47
C LEU A 167 -6.51 5.95 -13.25
N TYR A 168 -5.59 5.02 -13.49
CA TYR A 168 -5.84 3.72 -14.06
C TYR A 168 -5.81 2.68 -12.95
N LEU A 169 -6.96 2.05 -12.69
CA LEU A 169 -7.21 1.15 -11.57
C LEU A 169 -7.62 -0.23 -12.09
N LEU A 170 -7.27 -1.28 -11.34
CA LEU A 170 -7.73 -2.63 -11.64
C LEU A 170 -9.27 -2.73 -11.49
N ASP A 171 -9.92 -3.37 -12.45
CA ASP A 171 -11.38 -3.53 -12.49
C ASP A 171 -11.76 -5.01 -12.43
N PRO A 172 -12.43 -5.49 -11.37
CA PRO A 172 -12.82 -6.90 -11.24
C PRO A 172 -13.73 -7.38 -12.39
N ASP A 173 -14.57 -6.51 -12.96
CA ASP A 173 -15.43 -6.86 -14.09
C ASP A 173 -14.61 -7.19 -15.35
N LYS A 174 -13.44 -6.58 -15.50
CA LYS A 174 -12.52 -6.81 -16.62
C LYS A 174 -11.52 -7.95 -16.36
N MET A 175 -11.13 -8.13 -15.10
CA MET A 175 -10.20 -9.18 -14.69
C MET A 175 -10.89 -10.55 -14.55
N GLY A 176 -12.13 -10.55 -14.10
CA GLY A 176 -12.84 -11.70 -13.55
C GLY A 176 -12.57 -11.92 -12.06
N ASN A 177 -13.60 -12.39 -11.35
CA ASN A 177 -13.60 -12.48 -9.87
C ASN A 177 -12.42 -13.27 -9.30
N SER A 178 -12.10 -14.44 -9.86
CA SER A 178 -11.02 -15.29 -9.31
C SER A 178 -9.64 -14.61 -9.41
N ARG A 179 -9.36 -13.87 -10.48
CA ARG A 179 -8.10 -13.10 -10.62
C ARG A 179 -8.05 -11.91 -9.69
N PHE A 180 -9.18 -11.19 -9.56
CA PHE A 180 -9.27 -10.09 -8.63
C PHE A 180 -9.05 -10.55 -7.19
N HIS A 181 -9.69 -11.65 -6.76
CA HIS A 181 -9.48 -12.23 -5.44
C HIS A 181 -8.06 -12.73 -5.20
N TYR A 182 -7.41 -13.29 -6.21
CA TYR A 182 -6.00 -13.66 -6.12
C TYR A 182 -5.10 -12.45 -5.81
N VAL A 183 -5.34 -11.32 -6.47
CA VAL A 183 -4.55 -10.08 -6.26
C VAL A 183 -4.87 -9.43 -4.91
N THR A 184 -6.15 -9.42 -4.49
CA THR A 184 -6.59 -8.75 -3.25
C THR A 184 -6.56 -9.62 -2.02
N ASN A 185 -6.45 -10.95 -2.17
CA ASN A 185 -6.81 -11.94 -1.14
C ASN A 185 -8.28 -11.84 -0.65
N GLY A 186 -9.13 -11.10 -1.39
CA GLY A 186 -10.56 -10.95 -1.10
C GLY A 186 -10.88 -10.18 0.17
N VAL A 187 -12.06 -10.48 0.74
CA VAL A 187 -12.50 -10.03 2.07
C VAL A 187 -12.16 -11.11 3.09
N ASN A 188 -11.66 -10.70 4.25
CA ASN A 188 -11.36 -11.59 5.36
C ASN A 188 -12.12 -11.13 6.61
N PHE A 189 -12.42 -12.06 7.52
CA PHE A 189 -13.14 -11.74 8.75
C PHE A 189 -12.36 -12.20 9.97
N VAL A 190 -12.57 -11.49 11.09
CA VAL A 190 -12.08 -11.90 12.42
C VAL A 190 -13.20 -11.81 13.42
N GLN A 191 -13.39 -12.87 14.21
CA GLN A 191 -14.32 -12.92 15.33
C GLN A 191 -13.68 -13.72 16.46
N ASN A 192 -13.59 -13.14 17.66
CA ASN A 192 -13.01 -13.79 18.83
C ASN A 192 -11.62 -14.42 18.55
N ASP A 193 -10.72 -13.66 17.94
CA ASP A 193 -9.37 -14.08 17.54
C ASP A 193 -9.31 -15.23 16.52
N THR A 194 -10.44 -15.64 15.98
CA THR A 194 -10.52 -16.63 14.89
C THR A 194 -10.58 -15.89 13.55
N TYR A 195 -9.71 -16.32 12.63
CA TYR A 195 -9.60 -15.75 11.29
C TYR A 195 -10.38 -16.62 10.30
N TYR A 196 -11.16 -15.97 9.44
CA TYR A 196 -11.94 -16.59 8.37
C TYR A 196 -11.48 -16.01 7.04
N PHE A 197 -10.94 -16.85 6.18
CA PHE A 197 -10.48 -16.50 4.84
C PHE A 197 -10.91 -17.57 3.84
N PRO A 198 -11.03 -17.22 2.55
CA PRO A 198 -11.38 -18.19 1.51
C PRO A 198 -10.21 -19.14 1.26
N GLU A 199 -10.46 -20.46 1.32
CA GLU A 199 -9.43 -21.50 1.20
C GLU A 199 -9.09 -21.85 -0.26
N ASN A 200 -10.00 -21.55 -1.20
CA ASN A 200 -9.93 -22.02 -2.59
C ASN A 200 -9.76 -20.87 -3.59
N ILE A 201 -8.92 -19.89 -3.29
CA ILE A 201 -8.57 -18.87 -4.28
C ILE A 201 -7.66 -19.49 -5.33
N GLN A 202 -8.13 -19.50 -6.58
CA GLN A 202 -7.33 -19.99 -7.70
C GLN A 202 -6.15 -19.05 -7.97
N HIS A 203 -4.93 -19.55 -7.78
CA HIS A 203 -3.72 -18.87 -8.19
C HIS A 203 -3.73 -18.67 -9.71
N THR A 204 -3.55 -17.43 -10.11
CA THR A 204 -3.45 -17.06 -11.53
C THR A 204 -2.03 -16.65 -11.81
N SER A 205 -1.35 -17.33 -12.73
CA SER A 205 -0.03 -16.90 -13.20
C SER A 205 -0.19 -15.75 -14.18
N PHE A 206 0.40 -14.58 -13.88
CA PHE A 206 0.60 -13.49 -14.82
C PHE A 206 1.87 -12.72 -14.42
N GLU A 207 2.69 -12.40 -15.40
CA GLU A 207 3.94 -11.65 -15.19
C GLU A 207 3.69 -10.14 -15.20
N THR A 208 2.70 -9.72 -15.98
CA THR A 208 2.28 -8.32 -16.10
C THR A 208 0.77 -8.24 -16.19
N VAL A 209 0.20 -7.14 -15.70
CA VAL A 209 -1.23 -6.89 -15.78
C VAL A 209 -1.58 -6.40 -17.19
N PRO A 210 -2.51 -7.07 -17.90
CA PRO A 210 -2.97 -6.62 -19.21
C PRO A 210 -3.60 -5.24 -19.17
N GLU A 211 -3.33 -4.40 -20.16
CA GLU A 211 -3.92 -3.05 -20.29
C GLU A 211 -5.47 -3.08 -20.25
N SER A 212 -6.08 -4.14 -20.77
CA SER A 212 -7.52 -4.34 -20.79
C SER A 212 -8.18 -4.49 -19.41
N TRP A 213 -7.40 -4.75 -18.36
CA TRP A 213 -7.93 -4.90 -16.99
C TRP A 213 -8.14 -3.58 -16.26
N TYR A 214 -7.60 -2.48 -16.81
CA TYR A 214 -7.76 -1.17 -16.17
C TYR A 214 -9.08 -0.50 -16.52
N ILE A 215 -9.67 0.14 -15.51
CA ILE A 215 -10.63 1.21 -15.69
C ILE A 215 -9.93 2.56 -15.53
N LYS A 216 -10.40 3.54 -16.28
CA LYS A 216 -9.93 4.92 -16.23
C LYS A 216 -10.91 5.74 -15.41
N LEU A 217 -10.45 6.33 -14.32
CA LEU A 217 -11.22 7.27 -13.52
C LEU A 217 -10.59 8.67 -13.61
N ARG A 218 -11.35 9.61 -14.14
CA ARG A 218 -10.96 11.04 -14.12
C ARG A 218 -11.09 11.60 -12.71
N PRO A 219 -10.49 12.77 -12.41
CA PRO A 219 -10.69 13.46 -11.13
C PRO A 219 -12.16 13.53 -10.71
N GLY A 220 -12.47 13.13 -9.49
CA GLY A 220 -13.81 13.10 -8.91
C GLY A 220 -14.72 11.96 -9.39
N GLN A 221 -14.31 11.17 -10.37
CA GLN A 221 -15.09 10.01 -10.80
C GLN A 221 -14.94 8.84 -9.82
N ASN A 222 -15.94 7.98 -9.81
CA ASN A 222 -15.91 6.74 -9.04
C ASN A 222 -16.32 5.53 -9.87
N MET A 223 -15.94 4.34 -9.39
CA MET A 223 -16.50 3.05 -9.79
C MET A 223 -17.14 2.36 -8.59
N VAL A 224 -18.24 1.66 -8.83
CA VAL A 224 -18.88 0.78 -7.84
C VAL A 224 -18.90 -0.63 -8.43
N ARG A 225 -18.49 -1.63 -7.63
CA ARG A 225 -18.47 -3.04 -8.04
C ARG A 225 -19.05 -3.92 -6.96
N THR A 226 -19.83 -4.89 -7.38
CA THR A 226 -20.29 -5.99 -6.52
C THR A 226 -19.61 -7.27 -6.94
N VAL A 227 -18.92 -7.90 -6.01
CA VAL A 227 -18.06 -9.06 -6.26
C VAL A 227 -18.51 -10.20 -5.36
N GLY A 228 -18.73 -11.39 -5.94
CA GLY A 228 -19.00 -12.60 -5.21
C GLY A 228 -17.70 -13.32 -4.83
N LEU A 229 -17.56 -13.70 -3.58
CA LEU A 229 -16.43 -14.48 -3.05
C LEU A 229 -16.93 -15.74 -2.36
N SER A 230 -16.50 -16.88 -2.85
CA SER A 230 -16.77 -18.20 -2.29
C SER A 230 -15.50 -18.88 -1.76
N GLY A 231 -15.66 -20.00 -1.09
CA GLY A 231 -14.52 -20.81 -0.61
C GLY A 231 -14.24 -20.68 0.87
N PHE A 232 -15.11 -20.05 1.65
CA PHE A 232 -15.03 -20.12 3.11
C PHE A 232 -15.47 -21.50 3.61
N SER A 233 -14.78 -22.04 4.59
CA SER A 233 -15.16 -23.32 5.21
C SER A 233 -16.44 -23.18 6.05
N ASN A 234 -16.56 -22.09 6.80
CA ASN A 234 -17.76 -21.75 7.57
C ASN A 234 -17.69 -20.26 7.97
N LEU A 235 -18.55 -19.44 7.41
CA LEU A 235 -18.61 -18.01 7.73
C LEU A 235 -19.20 -17.78 9.12
N PRO A 236 -18.65 -16.87 9.92
CA PRO A 236 -19.19 -16.51 11.23
C PRO A 236 -20.55 -15.83 11.12
N GLU A 237 -21.25 -15.71 12.25
CA GLU A 237 -22.50 -14.96 12.39
C GLU A 237 -22.37 -13.89 13.49
N GLY A 238 -23.15 -12.82 13.35
CA GLY A 238 -23.12 -11.70 14.29
C GLY A 238 -22.07 -10.67 13.94
N THR A 239 -21.63 -9.91 14.96
CA THR A 239 -20.65 -8.84 14.78
C THR A 239 -19.26 -9.39 14.50
N VAL A 240 -18.67 -9.00 13.39
CA VAL A 240 -17.32 -9.40 12.94
C VAL A 240 -16.53 -8.19 12.47
N LYS A 241 -15.21 -8.26 12.62
CA LYS A 241 -14.29 -7.34 11.96
C LYS A 241 -14.03 -7.85 10.55
N CYS A 242 -14.27 -7.01 9.55
CA CYS A 242 -14.04 -7.29 8.15
C CYS A 242 -12.85 -6.47 7.63
N TRP A 243 -11.97 -7.10 6.90
CA TRP A 243 -10.86 -6.46 6.18
C TRP A 243 -11.03 -6.65 4.68
N PHE A 244 -10.87 -5.58 3.96
CA PHE A 244 -10.82 -5.59 2.50
C PHE A 244 -9.62 -4.77 2.03
N SER A 245 -8.91 -5.27 1.03
CA SER A 245 -7.80 -4.58 0.40
C SER A 245 -8.12 -4.32 -1.07
N PHE A 246 -8.02 -3.07 -1.51
CA PHE A 246 -8.04 -2.75 -2.94
C PHE A 246 -6.60 -2.72 -3.45
N PRO A 247 -6.24 -3.51 -4.49
CA PRO A 247 -4.86 -3.71 -4.89
C PRO A 247 -4.41 -2.67 -5.91
N GLY A 248 -3.13 -2.35 -5.86
CA GLY A 248 -2.41 -1.76 -6.96
C GLY A 248 -2.04 -2.80 -8.03
N SER A 249 -1.43 -2.31 -9.10
CA SER A 249 -1.02 -3.13 -10.22
C SER A 249 0.39 -3.71 -10.06
N ILE A 250 0.71 -4.75 -10.83
CA ILE A 250 2.07 -5.26 -11.04
C ILE A 250 2.52 -4.77 -12.41
N ILE A 251 3.58 -3.96 -12.43
CA ILE A 251 4.12 -3.31 -13.64
C ILE A 251 5.64 -3.32 -13.63
N LYS A 252 6.24 -3.05 -14.78
CA LYS A 252 7.68 -2.78 -14.90
C LYS A 252 7.99 -1.30 -14.68
N ALA A 253 9.25 -1.00 -14.44
CA ALA A 253 9.72 0.39 -14.29
C ALA A 253 9.33 1.25 -15.50
N GLY A 254 8.84 2.46 -15.25
CA GLY A 254 8.36 3.40 -16.25
C GLY A 254 6.96 3.15 -16.80
N GLU A 255 6.37 1.98 -16.58
CA GLU A 255 5.04 1.65 -17.13
C GLU A 255 3.87 2.33 -16.39
N TRP A 256 4.13 2.87 -15.21
CA TRP A 256 3.09 3.55 -14.42
C TRP A 256 2.59 4.85 -15.07
N LYS A 257 3.44 5.52 -15.88
CA LYS A 257 3.06 6.74 -16.60
C LYS A 257 2.12 6.41 -17.75
N LYS A 258 1.01 7.14 -17.84
CA LYS A 258 0.08 7.09 -18.95
C LYS A 258 0.00 8.47 -19.60
N ARG A 259 -0.42 8.53 -20.87
CA ARG A 259 -0.48 9.79 -21.63
C ARG A 259 -1.30 10.89 -20.92
N ASP A 260 -2.32 10.52 -20.18
CA ASP A 260 -3.28 11.41 -19.52
C ASP A 260 -3.47 11.10 -18.03
N GLY A 261 -2.45 10.53 -17.38
CA GLY A 261 -2.48 10.19 -15.97
C GLY A 261 -1.50 9.09 -15.60
N ARG A 262 -1.83 8.26 -14.60
CA ARG A 262 -0.96 7.23 -14.09
C ARG A 262 -1.70 5.95 -13.69
N ILE A 263 -1.00 4.83 -13.67
CA ILE A 263 -1.46 3.62 -12.97
C ILE A 263 -1.30 3.89 -11.48
N TRP A 264 -2.38 3.69 -10.72
CA TRP A 264 -2.33 3.74 -9.27
C TRP A 264 -1.64 2.49 -8.72
N MET A 265 -0.63 2.70 -7.88
CA MET A 265 0.19 1.66 -7.28
C MET A 265 -0.05 1.61 -5.77
N GLY A 266 0.16 0.43 -5.21
CA GLY A 266 0.06 0.23 -3.78
C GLY A 266 -1.17 -0.57 -3.36
N ASN A 267 -1.55 -0.48 -2.09
CA ASN A 267 -2.73 -1.14 -1.54
C ASN A 267 -3.50 -0.15 -0.66
N TYR A 268 -4.82 -0.16 -0.79
CA TYR A 268 -5.70 0.59 0.09
C TYR A 268 -6.49 -0.39 0.97
N PHE A 269 -6.35 -0.27 2.28
CA PHE A 269 -7.00 -1.15 3.24
C PHE A 269 -8.23 -0.50 3.85
N VAL A 270 -9.32 -1.28 3.89
CA VAL A 270 -10.55 -0.95 4.59
C VAL A 270 -10.74 -1.94 5.73
N GLU A 271 -10.85 -1.44 6.95
CA GLU A 271 -11.26 -2.21 8.11
C GLU A 271 -12.61 -1.70 8.60
N LYS A 272 -13.57 -2.58 8.79
CA LYS A 272 -14.92 -2.22 9.22
C LYS A 272 -15.49 -3.30 10.13
N GLU A 273 -16.14 -2.88 11.22
CA GLU A 273 -16.99 -3.77 12.01
C GLU A 273 -18.36 -3.85 11.34
N ILE A 274 -18.85 -5.06 11.13
CA ILE A 274 -20.10 -5.33 10.43
C ILE A 274 -20.90 -6.44 11.13
N GLU A 275 -22.20 -6.44 10.89
CA GLU A 275 -23.10 -7.53 11.29
C GLU A 275 -23.26 -8.50 10.12
N LEU A 276 -22.70 -9.70 10.25
CA LEU A 276 -22.76 -10.73 9.21
C LEU A 276 -23.95 -11.68 9.52
N ARG A 277 -24.97 -11.67 8.63
CA ARG A 277 -26.21 -12.43 8.77
C ARG A 277 -26.46 -13.33 7.57
#